data_7b45c7c89931b4f4278a9226dc822b99
#
_entry.id   7b45c7c89931b4f4278a9226dc822b99
#
_cell.length_a   1.000
_cell.length_b   1.000
_cell.length_c   1.000
_cell.angle_alpha   90.00
_cell.angle_beta   90.00
_cell.angle_gamma   90.00
#
_symmetry.space_group_name_H-M   'P 1'
#
loop_
_entity.id
_entity.type
_entity.pdbx_description
1 polymer ?
#
loop_
_entity_poly.entity_id
_entity_poly.type
_entity_poly.pdbx_seq_one_letter_code
_entity_poly.pdbx_strand_id
1 'polypeptide(L)'
;MSENRPMNAIFAYRSALENDSTNIQAHLALGQIYYSREEFELAKHHLRAARELSSSAIRGLDELMLKIEKEESVSKNYQTIEASNFVVRFEGAWKPELFYQALPILEEARERAGRLFERTSRKQITIIIYSGDGYQRSSEAPDWSAGIYDGKIRLREGELLRDPRYLTKIIRHEVTHAIIEELAPEKIPAWLHEGFSRYLEGERWDPLPDASYLVNAIKDRRTILFSDLAKPFASLPGNTDIRLAYVEAGAAVKFLAENFGEHSLADMMTLFSAGRNTEQVIDSITFCDLNLFQKRVEDWVIWEYAR
;
A
#
# COMPACT_ATOMS: atom_id res chain seq x y z
N MET A 1 1.82 -22.44 -5.88
CA MET A 1 0.56 -22.76 -5.16
C MET A 1 -0.31 -21.52 -4.88
N SER A 2 0.14 -20.30 -5.07
CA SER A 2 -0.65 -19.05 -4.83
C SER A 2 -1.62 -18.69 -5.95
N GLU A 3 -1.33 -19.04 -7.21
CA GLU A 3 -2.26 -18.84 -8.34
C GLU A 3 -3.57 -19.64 -8.23
N ASN A 4 -3.58 -20.69 -7.43
CA ASN A 4 -4.78 -21.51 -7.23
C ASN A 4 -5.81 -20.89 -6.26
N ARG A 5 -5.45 -19.92 -5.42
CA ARG A 5 -6.41 -19.35 -4.45
C ARG A 5 -7.51 -18.50 -5.09
N PRO A 6 -7.20 -17.56 -6.02
CA PRO A 6 -8.25 -16.82 -6.72
C PRO A 6 -9.13 -17.73 -7.60
N MET A 7 -8.53 -18.72 -8.28
CA MET A 7 -9.29 -19.68 -9.09
C MET A 7 -10.19 -20.57 -8.24
N ASN A 8 -9.69 -21.04 -7.09
CA ASN A 8 -10.49 -21.82 -6.15
C ASN A 8 -11.65 -20.98 -5.56
N ALA A 9 -11.40 -19.70 -5.27
CA ALA A 9 -12.43 -18.78 -4.81
C ALA A 9 -13.48 -18.51 -5.89
N ILE A 10 -13.06 -18.26 -7.14
CA ILE A 10 -13.98 -18.12 -8.28
C ILE A 10 -14.85 -19.38 -8.42
N PHE A 11 -14.22 -20.55 -8.38
CA PHE A 11 -14.95 -21.82 -8.47
C PHE A 11 -15.98 -21.98 -7.34
N ALA A 12 -15.57 -21.72 -6.10
CA ALA A 12 -16.45 -21.82 -4.93
C ALA A 12 -17.64 -20.85 -5.01
N TYR A 13 -17.41 -19.59 -5.38
CA TYR A 13 -18.50 -18.61 -5.51
C TYR A 13 -19.39 -18.89 -6.74
N ARG A 14 -18.83 -19.38 -7.85
CA ARG A 14 -19.66 -19.83 -8.98
C ARG A 14 -20.54 -21.01 -8.59
N SER A 15 -20.01 -21.99 -7.87
CA SER A 15 -20.81 -23.12 -7.37
C SER A 15 -21.87 -22.66 -6.38
N ALA A 16 -21.59 -21.65 -5.56
CA ALA A 16 -22.60 -21.02 -4.70
C ALA A 16 -23.75 -20.40 -5.52
N LEU A 17 -23.43 -19.72 -6.64
CA LEU A 17 -24.44 -19.15 -7.54
C LEU A 17 -25.20 -20.20 -8.35
N GLU A 18 -24.61 -21.35 -8.64
CA GLU A 18 -25.34 -22.50 -9.25
C GLU A 18 -26.40 -23.05 -8.30
N ASN A 19 -26.15 -23.02 -6.98
CA ASN A 19 -27.09 -23.45 -5.96
C ASN A 19 -28.12 -22.36 -5.59
N ASP A 20 -27.69 -21.11 -5.56
CA ASP A 20 -28.51 -19.93 -5.24
C ASP A 20 -28.05 -18.75 -6.10
N SER A 21 -28.69 -18.54 -7.24
CA SER A 21 -28.40 -17.44 -8.15
C SER A 21 -28.69 -16.05 -7.58
N THR A 22 -29.34 -15.96 -6.41
CA THR A 22 -29.65 -14.70 -5.72
C THR A 22 -28.67 -14.37 -4.58
N ASN A 23 -27.60 -15.13 -4.44
CA ASN A 23 -26.60 -14.94 -3.40
C ASN A 23 -25.77 -13.67 -3.64
N ILE A 24 -26.19 -12.58 -3.01
CA ILE A 24 -25.57 -11.25 -3.12
C ILE A 24 -24.08 -11.30 -2.74
N GLN A 25 -23.71 -12.04 -1.69
CA GLN A 25 -22.32 -12.12 -1.23
C GLN A 25 -21.42 -12.80 -2.26
N ALA A 26 -21.90 -13.85 -2.92
CA ALA A 26 -21.16 -14.51 -4.00
C ALA A 26 -20.97 -13.58 -5.20
N HIS A 27 -21.99 -12.80 -5.57
CA HIS A 27 -21.88 -11.79 -6.61
C HIS A 27 -20.89 -10.68 -6.26
N LEU A 28 -20.91 -10.14 -5.04
CA LEU A 28 -19.95 -9.12 -4.59
C LEU A 28 -18.51 -9.66 -4.62
N ALA A 29 -18.30 -10.86 -4.09
CA ALA A 29 -16.98 -11.49 -4.06
C ALA A 29 -16.43 -11.74 -5.48
N LEU A 30 -17.25 -12.28 -6.39
CA LEU A 30 -16.86 -12.46 -7.79
C LEU A 30 -16.56 -11.12 -8.47
N GLY A 31 -17.38 -10.11 -8.22
CA GLY A 31 -17.15 -8.76 -8.76
C GLY A 31 -15.79 -8.18 -8.33
N GLN A 32 -15.43 -8.31 -7.08
CA GLN A 32 -14.13 -7.87 -6.54
C GLN A 32 -12.97 -8.69 -7.11
N ILE A 33 -13.11 -10.03 -7.18
CA ILE A 33 -12.08 -10.90 -7.74
C ILE A 33 -11.85 -10.58 -9.23
N TYR A 34 -12.91 -10.43 -10.03
CA TYR A 34 -12.78 -10.08 -11.44
C TYR A 34 -12.21 -8.68 -11.64
N TYR A 35 -12.56 -7.71 -10.77
CA TYR A 35 -11.94 -6.39 -10.79
C TYR A 35 -10.43 -6.45 -10.52
N SER A 36 -10.00 -7.21 -9.51
CA SER A 36 -8.57 -7.37 -9.22
C SER A 36 -7.78 -8.03 -10.36
N ARG A 37 -8.47 -8.80 -11.20
CA ARG A 37 -7.93 -9.45 -12.42
C ARG A 37 -8.10 -8.58 -13.68
N GLU A 38 -8.72 -7.41 -13.54
CA GLU A 38 -9.04 -6.49 -14.64
C GLU A 38 -9.97 -7.08 -15.71
N GLU A 39 -10.72 -8.07 -15.33
CA GLU A 39 -11.82 -8.63 -16.11
C GLU A 39 -13.07 -7.75 -15.91
N PHE A 40 -12.96 -6.47 -16.35
CA PHE A 40 -13.91 -5.39 -16.01
C PHE A 40 -15.36 -5.71 -16.38
N GLU A 41 -15.61 -6.34 -17.51
CA GLU A 41 -16.98 -6.72 -17.91
C GLU A 41 -17.58 -7.76 -16.97
N LEU A 42 -16.80 -8.77 -16.56
CA LEU A 42 -17.26 -9.75 -15.58
C LEU A 42 -17.45 -9.13 -14.20
N ALA A 43 -16.57 -8.23 -13.80
CA ALA A 43 -16.71 -7.50 -12.55
C ALA A 43 -18.02 -6.69 -12.53
N LYS A 44 -18.27 -5.89 -13.57
CA LYS A 44 -19.50 -5.10 -13.72
C LYS A 44 -20.75 -5.98 -13.74
N HIS A 45 -20.70 -7.12 -14.43
CA HIS A 45 -21.82 -8.07 -14.50
C HIS A 45 -22.23 -8.52 -13.09
N HIS A 46 -21.28 -9.00 -12.30
CA HIS A 46 -21.58 -9.50 -10.96
C HIS A 46 -21.95 -8.39 -9.98
N LEU A 47 -21.30 -7.22 -10.04
CA LEU A 47 -21.64 -6.10 -9.16
C LEU A 47 -23.03 -5.51 -9.47
N ARG A 48 -23.44 -5.46 -10.74
CA ARG A 48 -24.81 -5.07 -11.13
C ARG A 48 -25.84 -6.08 -10.60
N ALA A 49 -25.58 -7.37 -10.74
CA ALA A 49 -26.45 -8.41 -10.19
C ALA A 49 -26.61 -8.25 -8.66
N ALA A 50 -25.52 -8.04 -7.95
CA ALA A 50 -25.58 -7.77 -6.48
C ALA A 50 -26.44 -6.55 -6.15
N ARG A 51 -26.34 -5.47 -6.94
CA ARG A 51 -27.13 -4.25 -6.75
C ARG A 51 -28.61 -4.49 -7.01
N GLU A 52 -28.95 -5.23 -8.06
CA GLU A 52 -30.33 -5.52 -8.44
C GLU A 52 -31.03 -6.45 -7.45
N LEU A 53 -30.29 -7.41 -6.88
CA LEU A 53 -30.79 -8.35 -5.88
C LEU A 53 -30.94 -7.74 -4.48
N SER A 54 -30.26 -6.65 -4.20
CA SER A 54 -30.29 -6.02 -2.89
C SER A 54 -31.50 -5.10 -2.74
N SER A 55 -32.23 -5.26 -1.65
CA SER A 55 -33.35 -4.37 -1.28
C SER A 55 -32.89 -3.01 -0.70
N SER A 56 -31.60 -2.86 -0.42
CA SER A 56 -30.99 -1.64 0.14
C SER A 56 -29.68 -1.32 -0.53
N ALA A 57 -29.22 -0.06 -0.40
CA ALA A 57 -27.92 0.35 -0.92
C ALA A 57 -26.80 -0.46 -0.27
N ILE A 58 -25.90 -0.99 -1.08
CA ILE A 58 -24.69 -1.69 -0.63
C ILE A 58 -23.59 -0.64 -0.51
N ARG A 59 -23.06 -0.47 0.70
CA ARG A 59 -22.03 0.54 0.98
C ARG A 59 -20.79 0.30 0.10
N GLY A 60 -20.32 1.36 -0.57
CA GLY A 60 -19.12 1.36 -1.41
C GLY A 60 -19.29 0.70 -2.79
N LEU A 61 -20.48 0.17 -3.13
CA LEU A 61 -20.69 -0.52 -4.41
C LEU A 61 -20.69 0.45 -5.59
N ASP A 62 -21.36 1.58 -5.45
CA ASP A 62 -21.45 2.58 -6.53
C ASP A 62 -20.09 3.24 -6.76
N GLU A 63 -19.33 3.51 -5.71
CA GLU A 63 -17.95 4.00 -5.80
C GLU A 63 -17.05 2.99 -6.52
N LEU A 64 -17.14 1.70 -6.18
CA LEU A 64 -16.38 0.65 -6.85
C LEU A 64 -16.77 0.53 -8.33
N MET A 65 -18.05 0.58 -8.66
CA MET A 65 -18.51 0.54 -10.06
C MET A 65 -17.99 1.74 -10.86
N LEU A 66 -18.04 2.94 -10.30
CA LEU A 66 -17.50 4.14 -10.92
C LEU A 66 -15.97 4.03 -11.12
N LYS A 67 -15.25 3.49 -10.14
CA LYS A 67 -13.83 3.23 -10.24
C LYS A 67 -13.51 2.27 -11.39
N ILE A 68 -14.27 1.17 -11.51
CA ILE A 68 -14.12 0.20 -12.60
C ILE A 68 -14.34 0.85 -13.97
N GLU A 69 -15.38 1.67 -14.13
CA GLU A 69 -15.66 2.37 -15.38
C GLU A 69 -14.54 3.34 -15.78
N LYS A 70 -14.02 4.09 -14.83
CA LYS A 70 -12.88 4.98 -15.03
C LYS A 70 -11.62 4.21 -15.47
N GLU A 71 -11.27 3.14 -14.74
CA GLU A 71 -10.10 2.31 -15.08
C GLU A 71 -10.25 1.64 -16.44
N GLU A 72 -11.41 1.07 -16.75
CA GLU A 72 -11.67 0.46 -18.04
C GLU A 72 -11.50 1.45 -19.20
N SER A 73 -11.98 2.68 -19.01
CA SER A 73 -11.85 3.72 -20.05
C SER A 73 -10.39 4.05 -20.40
N VAL A 74 -9.51 4.01 -19.41
CA VAL A 74 -8.08 4.28 -19.56
C VAL A 74 -7.32 3.04 -20.03
N SER A 75 -7.71 1.85 -19.56
CA SER A 75 -7.01 0.59 -19.82
C SER A 75 -6.96 0.19 -21.30
N LYS A 76 -7.90 0.66 -22.12
CA LYS A 76 -7.92 0.41 -23.56
C LYS A 76 -6.70 0.95 -24.30
N ASN A 77 -6.00 1.90 -23.70
CA ASN A 77 -4.81 2.54 -24.26
C ASN A 77 -3.50 2.05 -23.64
N TYR A 78 -3.53 1.00 -22.82
CA TYR A 78 -2.33 0.48 -22.18
C TYR A 78 -1.50 -0.37 -23.12
N GLN A 79 -0.20 -0.14 -23.12
CA GLN A 79 0.79 -1.08 -23.62
C GLN A 79 1.36 -1.86 -22.45
N THR A 80 1.19 -3.18 -22.48
CA THR A 80 1.54 -4.08 -21.36
C THR A 80 2.79 -4.87 -21.66
N ILE A 81 3.68 -4.94 -20.68
CA ILE A 81 4.88 -5.77 -20.73
C ILE A 81 4.94 -6.59 -19.45
N GLU A 82 5.16 -7.88 -19.60
CA GLU A 82 5.41 -8.79 -18.50
C GLU A 82 6.90 -8.98 -18.31
N ALA A 83 7.36 -8.81 -17.09
CA ALA A 83 8.76 -8.99 -16.70
C ALA A 83 8.83 -9.69 -15.35
N SER A 84 9.22 -10.95 -15.34
CA SER A 84 9.40 -11.77 -14.13
C SER A 84 8.24 -11.64 -13.13
N ASN A 85 8.41 -10.77 -12.15
CA ASN A 85 7.49 -10.56 -11.03
C ASN A 85 6.55 -9.36 -11.22
N PHE A 86 6.62 -8.70 -12.38
CA PHE A 86 5.92 -7.45 -12.63
C PHE A 86 5.13 -7.47 -13.95
N VAL A 87 3.97 -6.84 -13.93
CA VAL A 87 3.25 -6.42 -15.13
C VAL A 87 3.32 -4.91 -15.20
N VAL A 88 4.03 -4.38 -16.18
CA VAL A 88 4.18 -2.93 -16.35
C VAL A 88 3.32 -2.47 -17.51
N ARG A 89 2.47 -1.47 -17.28
CA ARG A 89 1.57 -0.88 -18.24
C ARG A 89 1.85 0.59 -18.42
N PHE A 90 1.84 1.02 -19.67
CA PHE A 90 2.03 2.42 -20.04
C PHE A 90 0.75 2.96 -20.66
N GLU A 91 0.26 4.06 -20.16
CA GLU A 91 -0.77 4.83 -20.84
C GLU A 91 -0.18 5.46 -22.11
N GLY A 92 -0.76 5.11 -23.27
CA GLY A 92 -0.30 5.62 -24.56
C GLY A 92 0.92 4.89 -25.12
N ALA A 93 1.94 5.64 -25.59
CA ALA A 93 3.09 5.06 -26.26
C ALA A 93 4.02 4.31 -25.33
N TRP A 94 4.59 3.24 -25.84
CA TRP A 94 5.66 2.49 -25.18
C TRP A 94 6.91 3.34 -24.95
N LYS A 95 7.47 3.28 -23.74
CA LYS A 95 8.64 4.04 -23.30
C LYS A 95 9.72 3.13 -22.78
N PRO A 96 10.52 2.53 -23.68
CA PRO A 96 11.53 1.55 -23.30
C PRO A 96 12.55 2.10 -22.31
N GLU A 97 12.96 3.35 -22.44
CA GLU A 97 13.95 3.97 -21.54
C GLU A 97 13.46 3.97 -20.09
N LEU A 98 12.22 4.36 -19.87
CA LEU A 98 11.63 4.39 -18.52
C LEU A 98 11.46 2.98 -17.96
N PHE A 99 11.05 2.02 -18.79
CA PHE A 99 10.95 0.62 -18.37
C PHE A 99 12.29 0.04 -17.93
N TYR A 100 13.33 0.22 -18.77
CA TYR A 100 14.65 -0.30 -18.44
C TYR A 100 15.33 0.41 -17.26
N GLN A 101 14.93 1.65 -16.96
CA GLN A 101 15.34 2.34 -15.73
C GLN A 101 14.57 1.83 -14.50
N ALA A 102 13.27 1.61 -14.62
CA ALA A 102 12.41 1.22 -13.49
C ALA A 102 12.58 -0.25 -13.10
N LEU A 103 12.75 -1.17 -14.08
CA LEU A 103 12.78 -2.61 -13.82
C LEU A 103 13.83 -3.04 -12.79
N PRO A 104 15.11 -2.62 -12.87
CA PRO A 104 16.11 -2.97 -11.87
C PRO A 104 15.76 -2.46 -10.46
N ILE A 105 15.12 -1.27 -10.38
CA ILE A 105 14.70 -0.68 -9.12
C ILE A 105 13.51 -1.46 -8.52
N LEU A 106 12.58 -1.89 -9.36
CA LEU A 106 11.44 -2.73 -8.95
C LEU A 106 11.91 -4.07 -8.37
N GLU A 107 12.85 -4.75 -9.05
CA GLU A 107 13.42 -6.02 -8.57
C GLU A 107 14.21 -5.81 -7.27
N GLU A 108 15.03 -4.77 -7.18
CA GLU A 108 15.78 -4.43 -5.97
C GLU A 108 14.83 -4.11 -4.80
N ALA A 109 13.79 -3.31 -5.02
CA ALA A 109 12.79 -2.97 -4.01
C ALA A 109 12.10 -4.22 -3.46
N ARG A 110 11.71 -5.15 -4.35
CA ARG A 110 11.10 -6.42 -3.97
C ARG A 110 12.04 -7.29 -3.13
N GLU A 111 13.29 -7.44 -3.57
CA GLU A 111 14.29 -8.19 -2.81
C GLU A 111 14.59 -7.57 -1.46
N ARG A 112 14.66 -6.23 -1.41
CA ARG A 112 14.93 -5.48 -0.20
C ARG A 112 13.83 -5.67 0.84
N ALA A 113 12.56 -5.53 0.44
CA ALA A 113 11.42 -5.80 1.32
C ALA A 113 11.36 -7.29 1.72
N GLY A 114 11.66 -8.20 0.79
CA GLY A 114 11.75 -9.63 1.07
C GLY A 114 12.82 -9.98 2.12
N ARG A 115 13.97 -9.32 2.07
CA ARG A 115 15.04 -9.48 3.09
C ARG A 115 14.60 -8.91 4.45
N LEU A 116 14.01 -7.71 4.46
CA LEU A 116 13.56 -7.07 5.71
C LEU A 116 12.51 -7.90 6.43
N PHE A 117 11.54 -8.43 5.70
CA PHE A 117 10.45 -9.21 6.27
C PHE A 117 10.73 -10.73 6.33
N GLU A 118 11.94 -11.15 5.95
CA GLU A 118 12.37 -12.56 5.88
C GLU A 118 11.38 -13.45 5.13
N ARG A 119 10.73 -12.89 4.10
CA ARG A 119 9.71 -13.56 3.30
C ARG A 119 9.83 -13.20 1.83
N THR A 120 9.67 -14.21 0.99
CA THR A 120 9.65 -14.02 -0.46
C THR A 120 8.22 -13.77 -0.92
N SER A 121 7.95 -12.60 -1.48
CA SER A 121 6.72 -12.32 -2.19
C SER A 121 6.60 -13.23 -3.42
N ARG A 122 5.42 -13.79 -3.65
CA ARG A 122 5.13 -14.68 -4.80
C ARG A 122 4.12 -14.08 -5.75
N LYS A 123 3.46 -13.01 -5.34
CA LYS A 123 2.44 -12.33 -6.16
C LYS A 123 3.13 -11.48 -7.22
N GLN A 124 2.62 -11.53 -8.44
CA GLN A 124 2.99 -10.60 -9.49
C GLN A 124 2.41 -9.21 -9.16
N ILE A 125 3.23 -8.17 -9.26
CA ILE A 125 2.83 -6.79 -8.96
C ILE A 125 2.53 -6.06 -10.26
N THR A 126 1.35 -5.47 -10.37
CA THR A 126 0.98 -4.63 -11.52
C THR A 126 1.38 -3.18 -11.25
N ILE A 127 2.11 -2.60 -12.20
CA ILE A 127 2.50 -1.19 -12.20
C ILE A 127 1.87 -0.51 -13.40
N ILE A 128 1.22 0.64 -13.21
CA ILE A 128 0.65 1.44 -14.29
C ILE A 128 1.34 2.80 -14.28
N ILE A 129 1.93 3.17 -15.40
CA ILE A 129 2.62 4.46 -15.59
C ILE A 129 1.77 5.34 -16.51
N TYR A 130 1.30 6.44 -15.96
CA TYR A 130 0.42 7.38 -16.62
C TYR A 130 1.18 8.56 -17.20
N SER A 131 1.00 8.81 -18.50
CA SER A 131 1.64 9.92 -19.23
C SER A 131 0.78 11.19 -19.29
N GLY A 132 -0.51 11.08 -18.98
CA GLY A 132 -1.47 12.18 -19.06
C GLY A 132 -2.28 12.34 -17.77
N ASP A 133 -3.56 12.66 -17.93
CA ASP A 133 -4.52 12.83 -16.84
C ASP A 133 -5.15 11.51 -16.36
N GLY A 134 -4.76 10.37 -16.94
CA GLY A 134 -5.23 9.04 -16.56
C GLY A 134 -5.01 8.72 -15.09
N TYR A 135 -3.94 9.24 -14.49
CA TYR A 135 -3.66 9.09 -13.07
C TYR A 135 -4.79 9.67 -12.20
N GLN A 136 -5.18 10.94 -12.42
CA GLN A 136 -6.27 11.57 -11.66
C GLN A 136 -7.62 10.94 -11.97
N ARG A 137 -7.84 10.50 -13.20
CA ARG A 137 -9.10 9.88 -13.61
C ARG A 137 -9.30 8.49 -13.02
N SER A 138 -8.22 7.71 -12.85
CA SER A 138 -8.30 6.30 -12.45
C SER A 138 -7.87 6.03 -11.00
N SER A 139 -7.27 7.02 -10.31
CA SER A 139 -6.90 6.91 -8.91
C SER A 139 -7.60 7.97 -8.06
N GLU A 140 -7.81 7.66 -6.78
CA GLU A 140 -8.28 8.63 -5.78
C GLU A 140 -7.10 9.32 -5.07
N ALA A 141 -5.93 9.27 -5.71
CA ALA A 141 -4.71 9.83 -5.15
C ALA A 141 -4.78 11.36 -5.04
N PRO A 142 -4.25 11.94 -3.97
CA PRO A 142 -4.12 13.39 -3.87
C PRO A 142 -3.29 13.97 -5.02
N ASP A 143 -3.59 15.22 -5.43
CA ASP A 143 -2.91 15.89 -6.55
C ASP A 143 -1.40 16.01 -6.39
N TRP A 144 -0.91 16.05 -5.15
CA TRP A 144 0.52 16.10 -4.82
C TRP A 144 1.21 14.74 -4.84
N SER A 145 0.46 13.63 -4.93
CA SER A 145 1.03 12.27 -4.94
C SER A 145 1.65 11.95 -6.29
N ALA A 146 2.86 11.45 -6.28
CA ALA A 146 3.57 10.98 -7.47
C ALA A 146 3.35 9.49 -7.75
N GLY A 147 2.94 8.74 -6.74
CA GLY A 147 2.58 7.34 -6.80
C GLY A 147 1.53 7.00 -5.76
N ILE A 148 0.86 5.88 -5.93
CA ILE A 148 -0.06 5.28 -4.97
C ILE A 148 -0.15 3.77 -5.21
N TYR A 149 -0.30 3.02 -4.12
CA TYR A 149 -0.70 1.62 -4.16
C TYR A 149 -2.15 1.46 -3.70
N ASP A 150 -2.99 0.91 -4.57
CA ASP A 150 -4.41 0.60 -4.31
C ASP A 150 -4.79 -0.82 -4.77
N GLY A 151 -3.86 -1.77 -4.59
CA GLY A 151 -3.87 -3.10 -5.18
C GLY A 151 -3.07 -3.18 -6.48
N LYS A 152 -2.72 -2.03 -7.06
CA LYS A 152 -1.79 -1.83 -8.17
C LYS A 152 -0.94 -0.62 -7.86
N ILE A 153 0.31 -0.61 -8.31
CA ILE A 153 1.16 0.57 -8.20
C ILE A 153 0.82 1.50 -9.37
N ARG A 154 0.41 2.72 -9.07
CA ARG A 154 0.11 3.76 -10.05
C ARG A 154 1.13 4.87 -9.94
N LEU A 155 1.78 5.23 -11.04
CA LEU A 155 2.86 6.20 -11.05
C LEU A 155 2.61 7.27 -12.11
N ARG A 156 2.97 8.52 -11.81
CA ARG A 156 2.97 9.63 -12.79
C ARG A 156 4.31 9.69 -13.50
N GLU A 157 4.32 9.53 -14.79
CA GLU A 157 5.53 9.60 -15.61
C GLU A 157 6.32 10.90 -15.40
N GLY A 158 5.65 12.05 -15.43
CA GLY A 158 6.30 13.35 -15.27
C GLY A 158 7.11 13.49 -13.98
N GLU A 159 6.66 12.86 -12.89
CA GLU A 159 7.38 12.84 -11.64
C GLU A 159 8.56 11.84 -11.66
N LEU A 160 8.40 10.72 -12.34
CA LEU A 160 9.45 9.70 -12.46
C LEU A 160 10.67 10.21 -13.24
N LEU A 161 10.44 11.00 -14.27
CA LEU A 161 11.50 11.55 -15.12
C LEU A 161 12.24 12.74 -14.51
N ARG A 162 11.73 13.26 -13.40
CA ARG A 162 12.24 14.49 -12.76
C ARG A 162 13.59 14.31 -12.09
N ASP A 163 13.77 13.21 -11.34
CA ASP A 163 15.01 12.86 -10.62
C ASP A 163 15.11 11.34 -10.46
N PRO A 164 16.20 10.69 -10.93
CA PRO A 164 16.40 9.25 -10.76
C PRO A 164 16.37 8.78 -9.29
N ARG A 165 16.80 9.64 -8.34
CA ARG A 165 16.74 9.32 -6.90
C ARG A 165 15.30 9.32 -6.39
N TYR A 166 14.49 10.21 -6.95
CA TYR A 166 13.07 10.28 -6.64
C TYR A 166 12.31 9.07 -7.19
N LEU A 167 12.64 8.66 -8.43
CA LEU A 167 12.13 7.41 -9.01
C LEU A 167 12.41 6.20 -8.10
N THR A 168 13.65 6.07 -7.61
CA THR A 168 14.04 4.97 -6.72
C THR A 168 13.22 5.00 -5.42
N LYS A 169 13.06 6.17 -4.81
CA LYS A 169 12.29 6.32 -3.57
C LYS A 169 10.83 5.94 -3.75
N ILE A 170 10.17 6.45 -4.78
CA ILE A 170 8.76 6.15 -5.05
C ILE A 170 8.57 4.65 -5.32
N ILE A 171 9.39 4.05 -6.15
CA ILE A 171 9.28 2.62 -6.45
C ILE A 171 9.46 1.78 -5.20
N ARG A 172 10.47 2.06 -4.38
CA ARG A 172 10.70 1.35 -3.10
C ARG A 172 9.49 1.49 -2.17
N HIS A 173 8.92 2.70 -2.08
CA HIS A 173 7.74 2.98 -1.26
C HIS A 173 6.54 2.15 -1.69
N GLU A 174 6.15 2.24 -2.95
CA GLU A 174 4.95 1.59 -3.46
C GLU A 174 5.08 0.06 -3.53
N VAL A 175 6.27 -0.46 -3.87
CA VAL A 175 6.54 -1.91 -3.84
C VAL A 175 6.45 -2.45 -2.41
N THR A 176 6.88 -1.68 -1.42
CA THR A 176 6.76 -2.06 -0.02
C THR A 176 5.30 -2.22 0.39
N HIS A 177 4.42 -1.27 0.02
CA HIS A 177 2.98 -1.39 0.24
C HIS A 177 2.41 -2.68 -0.37
N ALA A 178 2.76 -2.99 -1.61
CA ALA A 178 2.29 -4.20 -2.28
C ALA A 178 2.72 -5.49 -1.56
N ILE A 179 3.93 -5.53 -1.03
CA ILE A 179 4.46 -6.68 -0.30
C ILE A 179 3.84 -6.80 1.08
N ILE A 180 3.66 -5.71 1.82
CA ILE A 180 2.99 -5.71 3.12
C ILE A 180 1.57 -6.25 2.99
N GLU A 181 0.82 -5.80 1.99
CA GLU A 181 -0.55 -6.27 1.76
C GLU A 181 -0.60 -7.77 1.41
N GLU A 182 0.40 -8.30 0.70
CA GLU A 182 0.50 -9.75 0.46
C GLU A 182 0.78 -10.53 1.74
N LEU A 183 1.66 -10.01 2.60
CA LEU A 183 2.14 -10.73 3.78
C LEU A 183 1.17 -10.67 4.97
N ALA A 184 0.50 -9.55 5.17
CA ALA A 184 -0.40 -9.31 6.31
C ALA A 184 -1.59 -8.40 5.92
N PRO A 185 -2.49 -8.87 5.03
CA PRO A 185 -3.65 -8.09 4.63
C PRO A 185 -4.54 -7.74 5.83
N GLU A 186 -5.05 -6.52 5.87
CA GLU A 186 -6.13 -6.03 6.75
C GLU A 186 -5.79 -5.69 8.22
N LYS A 187 -4.55 -5.86 8.71
CA LYS A 187 -4.30 -5.75 10.16
C LYS A 187 -3.21 -4.78 10.59
N ILE A 188 -2.43 -4.27 9.65
CA ILE A 188 -1.35 -3.34 9.97
C ILE A 188 -1.93 -1.92 9.99
N PRO A 189 -1.74 -1.14 11.07
CA PRO A 189 -2.22 0.23 11.12
C PRO A 189 -1.46 1.09 10.10
N ALA A 190 -2.12 2.15 9.58
CA ALA A 190 -1.56 2.95 8.51
C ALA A 190 -0.19 3.54 8.84
N TRP A 191 0.04 3.97 10.09
CA TRP A 191 1.35 4.50 10.49
C TRP A 191 2.49 3.48 10.37
N LEU A 192 2.23 2.19 10.64
CA LEU A 192 3.25 1.15 10.42
C LEU A 192 3.42 0.85 8.93
N HIS A 193 2.32 0.83 8.18
CA HIS A 193 2.35 0.61 6.74
C HIS A 193 3.19 1.67 6.04
N GLU A 194 2.94 2.94 6.35
CA GLU A 194 3.72 4.09 5.85
C GLU A 194 5.15 4.09 6.42
N GLY A 195 5.30 3.75 7.69
CA GLY A 195 6.59 3.68 8.35
C GLY A 195 7.55 2.68 7.73
N PHE A 196 7.09 1.47 7.40
CA PHE A 196 7.88 0.47 6.67
C PHE A 196 8.26 0.96 5.27
N SER A 197 7.31 1.58 4.56
CA SER A 197 7.57 2.14 3.23
C SER A 197 8.61 3.25 3.29
N ARG A 198 8.49 4.18 4.25
CA ARG A 198 9.48 5.23 4.50
C ARG A 198 10.86 4.69 4.90
N TYR A 199 10.91 3.63 5.70
CA TYR A 199 12.16 3.00 6.11
C TYR A 199 12.89 2.38 4.91
N LEU A 200 12.16 1.77 3.98
CA LEU A 200 12.72 1.13 2.79
C LEU A 200 12.99 2.10 1.62
N GLU A 201 12.48 3.33 1.62
CA GLU A 201 12.81 4.35 0.62
C GLU A 201 14.32 4.65 0.57
N GLY A 202 14.94 4.78 1.75
CA GLY A 202 16.33 5.16 1.92
C GLY A 202 17.26 3.98 2.17
N GLU A 203 18.52 4.28 2.46
CA GLU A 203 19.49 3.29 2.93
C GLU A 203 19.37 3.15 4.46
N ARG A 204 19.77 1.98 4.97
CA ARG A 204 19.70 1.67 6.42
C ARG A 204 20.30 2.77 7.32
N TRP A 205 21.39 3.38 6.85
CA TRP A 205 22.15 4.36 7.61
C TRP A 205 21.76 5.81 7.33
N ASP A 206 20.78 6.02 6.45
CA ASP A 206 20.31 7.37 6.18
C ASP A 206 19.73 7.99 7.46
N PRO A 207 20.03 9.28 7.73
CA PRO A 207 19.38 10.00 8.82
C PRO A 207 17.86 10.06 8.59
N LEU A 208 17.11 10.21 9.68
CA LEU A 208 15.66 10.38 9.57
C LEU A 208 15.35 11.61 8.71
N PRO A 209 14.66 11.45 7.59
CA PRO A 209 14.22 12.59 6.79
C PRO A 209 13.35 13.53 7.64
N ASP A 210 13.56 14.83 7.48
CA ASP A 210 12.82 15.85 8.23
C ASP A 210 12.98 15.78 9.78
N ALA A 211 14.09 15.21 10.28
CA ALA A 211 14.33 15.06 11.72
C ALA A 211 14.15 16.37 12.49
N SER A 212 14.69 17.49 12.00
CA SER A 212 14.54 18.80 12.63
C SER A 212 13.07 19.26 12.73
N TYR A 213 12.27 18.91 11.73
CA TYR A 213 10.84 19.21 11.74
C TYR A 213 10.12 18.41 12.85
N LEU A 214 10.45 17.12 12.99
CA LEU A 214 9.88 16.26 14.03
C LEU A 214 10.35 16.70 15.43
N VAL A 215 11.64 17.04 15.60
CA VAL A 215 12.17 17.59 16.86
C VAL A 215 11.37 18.82 17.30
N ASN A 216 11.08 19.75 16.39
CA ASN A 216 10.28 20.93 16.70
C ASN A 216 8.84 20.57 17.05
N ALA A 217 8.22 19.62 16.31
CA ALA A 217 6.87 19.16 16.59
C ALA A 217 6.75 18.53 17.99
N ILE A 218 7.75 17.73 18.40
CA ILE A 218 7.80 17.12 19.74
C ILE A 218 7.93 18.22 20.82
N LYS A 219 8.86 19.18 20.66
CA LYS A 219 9.04 20.29 21.60
C LYS A 219 7.78 21.13 21.75
N ASP A 220 7.06 21.34 20.66
CA ASP A 220 5.82 22.11 20.60
C ASP A 220 4.57 21.29 21.03
N ARG A 221 4.71 20.01 21.33
CA ARG A 221 3.64 19.06 21.68
C ARG A 221 2.58 18.97 20.57
N ARG A 222 3.01 18.91 19.31
CA ARG A 222 2.15 18.82 18.13
C ARG A 222 2.15 17.42 17.50
N THR A 223 2.79 16.45 18.16
CA THR A 223 2.81 15.06 17.70
C THR A 223 1.40 14.47 17.67
N ILE A 224 1.17 13.51 16.76
CA ILE A 224 -0.10 12.86 16.55
C ILE A 224 -0.05 11.50 17.24
N LEU A 225 -1.10 11.12 17.94
CA LEU A 225 -1.13 9.81 18.60
C LEU A 225 -1.12 8.69 17.55
N PHE A 226 -0.31 7.64 17.75
CA PHE A 226 -0.29 6.48 16.85
C PHE A 226 -1.64 5.77 16.77
N SER A 227 -2.47 5.84 17.81
CA SER A 227 -3.86 5.39 17.77
C SER A 227 -4.70 6.14 16.73
N ASP A 228 -4.48 7.45 16.57
CA ASP A 228 -5.17 8.29 15.59
C ASP A 228 -4.62 8.07 14.18
N LEU A 229 -3.35 7.72 14.06
CA LEU A 229 -2.68 7.35 12.81
C LEU A 229 -2.92 5.90 12.37
N ALA A 230 -3.85 5.18 13.00
CA ALA A 230 -4.20 3.81 12.61
C ALA A 230 -4.97 3.75 11.28
N LYS A 231 -5.64 4.84 10.87
CA LYS A 231 -6.41 4.95 9.62
C LYS A 231 -5.54 5.49 8.48
N PRO A 232 -5.91 5.24 7.21
CA PRO A 232 -5.23 5.84 6.06
C PRO A 232 -5.08 7.35 6.20
N PHE A 233 -3.90 7.89 5.93
CA PHE A 233 -3.60 9.32 6.15
C PHE A 233 -4.46 10.24 5.29
N ALA A 234 -4.91 9.78 4.12
CA ALA A 234 -5.88 10.51 3.29
C ALA A 234 -7.26 10.68 3.96
N SER A 235 -7.59 9.85 4.97
CA SER A 235 -8.85 9.93 5.73
C SER A 235 -8.74 10.71 7.03
N LEU A 236 -7.56 11.25 7.35
CA LEU A 236 -7.35 12.06 8.55
C LEU A 236 -8.09 13.40 8.41
N PRO A 237 -8.47 14.05 9.53
CA PRO A 237 -9.11 15.37 9.51
C PRO A 237 -8.29 16.37 8.69
N GLY A 238 -8.95 17.25 7.92
CA GLY A 238 -8.31 18.17 6.99
C GLY A 238 -7.34 19.20 7.62
N ASN A 239 -7.36 19.32 8.95
CA ASN A 239 -6.40 20.13 9.72
C ASN A 239 -5.21 19.31 10.24
N THR A 240 -5.15 18.01 9.95
CA THR A 240 -4.03 17.16 10.35
C THR A 240 -2.80 17.48 9.49
N ASP A 241 -1.65 17.62 10.14
CA ASP A 241 -0.39 17.76 9.44
C ASP A 241 0.07 16.42 8.85
N ILE A 242 -0.32 16.17 7.62
CA ILE A 242 -0.03 14.92 6.91
C ILE A 242 1.48 14.68 6.77
N ARG A 243 2.28 15.74 6.57
CA ARG A 243 3.75 15.60 6.53
C ARG A 243 4.29 15.09 7.86
N LEU A 244 3.76 15.62 8.98
CA LEU A 244 4.15 15.17 10.32
C LEU A 244 3.81 13.69 10.52
N ALA A 245 2.61 13.25 10.12
CA ALA A 245 2.19 11.85 10.21
C ALA A 245 3.19 10.90 9.50
N TYR A 246 3.62 11.25 8.28
CA TYR A 246 4.64 10.46 7.55
C TYR A 246 6.00 10.44 8.27
N VAL A 247 6.43 11.56 8.83
CA VAL A 247 7.73 11.64 9.52
C VAL A 247 7.70 10.85 10.83
N GLU A 248 6.60 10.93 11.60
CA GLU A 248 6.39 10.14 12.81
C GLU A 248 6.36 8.64 12.52
N ALA A 249 5.65 8.23 11.47
CA ALA A 249 5.59 6.84 11.02
C ALA A 249 6.99 6.29 10.68
N GLY A 250 7.77 7.05 9.90
CA GLY A 250 9.15 6.69 9.56
C GLY A 250 10.06 6.62 10.78
N ALA A 251 9.93 7.57 11.72
CA ALA A 251 10.69 7.60 12.95
C ALA A 251 10.40 6.38 13.85
N ALA A 252 9.14 5.97 13.94
CA ALA A 252 8.73 4.81 14.73
C ALA A 252 9.38 3.51 14.21
N VAL A 253 9.36 3.28 12.89
CA VAL A 253 9.96 2.07 12.31
C VAL A 253 11.49 2.11 12.38
N LYS A 254 12.11 3.29 12.19
CA LYS A 254 13.55 3.44 12.36
C LYS A 254 13.97 3.19 13.81
N PHE A 255 13.22 3.71 14.79
CA PHE A 255 13.44 3.43 16.21
C PHE A 255 13.36 1.92 16.51
N LEU A 256 12.36 1.22 16.00
CA LEU A 256 12.23 -0.23 16.15
C LEU A 256 13.46 -0.96 15.60
N ALA A 257 13.86 -0.64 14.38
CA ALA A 257 15.02 -1.27 13.74
C ALA A 257 16.34 -1.04 14.49
N GLU A 258 16.55 0.16 15.03
CA GLU A 258 17.80 0.53 15.71
C GLU A 258 17.85 0.03 17.16
N ASN A 259 16.74 0.00 17.88
CA ASN A 259 16.72 -0.36 19.30
C ASN A 259 16.35 -1.83 19.58
N PHE A 260 15.63 -2.48 18.64
CA PHE A 260 15.23 -3.87 18.76
C PHE A 260 15.79 -4.77 17.65
N GLY A 261 16.57 -4.19 16.71
CA GLY A 261 17.14 -4.87 15.55
C GLY A 261 16.15 -5.00 14.38
N GLU A 262 16.68 -5.05 13.15
CA GLU A 262 15.84 -5.19 11.94
C GLU A 262 14.98 -6.46 11.94
N HIS A 263 15.43 -7.55 12.58
CA HIS A 263 14.64 -8.77 12.72
C HIS A 263 13.30 -8.54 13.43
N SER A 264 13.22 -7.56 14.34
CA SER A 264 11.95 -7.21 15.01
C SER A 264 10.86 -6.81 14.03
N LEU A 265 11.22 -6.23 12.89
CA LEU A 265 10.28 -5.85 11.83
C LEU A 265 9.68 -7.08 11.12
N ALA A 266 10.49 -8.13 10.92
CA ALA A 266 10.01 -9.42 10.40
C ALA A 266 9.12 -10.15 11.43
N ASP A 267 9.47 -10.08 12.72
CA ASP A 267 8.66 -10.64 13.80
C ASP A 267 7.29 -9.95 13.88
N MET A 268 7.25 -8.61 13.76
CA MET A 268 5.99 -7.86 13.70
C MET A 268 5.09 -8.35 12.55
N MET A 269 5.65 -8.52 11.34
CA MET A 269 4.91 -9.04 10.19
C MET A 269 4.36 -10.45 10.45
N THR A 270 5.12 -11.28 11.14
CA THR A 270 4.69 -12.64 11.53
C THR A 270 3.54 -12.59 12.53
N LEU A 271 3.61 -11.72 13.53
CA LEU A 271 2.56 -11.54 14.53
C LEU A 271 1.25 -10.99 13.89
N PHE A 272 1.34 -10.01 13.01
CA PHE A 272 0.18 -9.51 12.25
C PHE A 272 -0.44 -10.61 11.38
N SER A 273 0.38 -11.38 10.66
CA SER A 273 -0.08 -12.52 9.86
C SER A 273 -0.80 -13.58 10.70
N ALA A 274 -0.38 -13.76 11.98
CA ALA A 274 -1.01 -14.64 12.94
C ALA A 274 -2.30 -14.05 13.57
N GLY A 275 -2.70 -12.83 13.18
CA GLY A 275 -3.93 -12.21 13.63
C GLY A 275 -3.84 -11.38 14.90
N ARG A 276 -2.63 -11.05 15.36
CA ARG A 276 -2.45 -10.14 16.48
C ARG A 276 -2.84 -8.71 16.09
N ASN A 277 -3.40 -7.97 17.05
CA ASN A 277 -3.67 -6.55 16.89
C ASN A 277 -2.42 -5.70 17.20
N THR A 278 -2.46 -4.40 16.89
CA THR A 278 -1.35 -3.47 17.07
C THR A 278 -0.80 -3.44 18.50
N GLU A 279 -1.67 -3.37 19.51
CA GLU A 279 -1.25 -3.36 20.92
C GLU A 279 -0.46 -4.62 21.28
N GLN A 280 -0.97 -5.79 20.88
CA GLN A 280 -0.31 -7.06 21.13
C GLN A 280 1.04 -7.17 20.41
N VAL A 281 1.14 -6.63 19.18
CA VAL A 281 2.39 -6.66 18.42
C VAL A 281 3.42 -5.74 19.07
N ILE A 282 3.05 -4.50 19.41
CA ILE A 282 3.94 -3.54 20.06
C ILE A 282 4.40 -4.07 21.41
N ASP A 283 3.49 -4.57 22.24
CA ASP A 283 3.86 -5.16 23.55
C ASP A 283 4.82 -6.35 23.39
N SER A 284 4.57 -7.25 22.44
CA SER A 284 5.43 -8.42 22.18
C SER A 284 6.87 -8.04 21.79
N ILE A 285 7.07 -6.94 21.06
CA ILE A 285 8.37 -6.52 20.58
C ILE A 285 9.06 -5.57 21.57
N THR A 286 8.31 -4.64 22.15
CA THR A 286 8.88 -3.50 22.90
C THR A 286 8.69 -3.58 24.40
N PHE A 287 7.89 -4.57 24.88
CA PHE A 287 7.52 -4.76 26.28
C PHE A 287 6.86 -3.52 26.91
N CYS A 288 6.05 -2.80 26.11
CA CYS A 288 5.29 -1.65 26.59
C CYS A 288 4.03 -1.42 25.73
N ASP A 289 3.07 -0.66 26.29
CA ASP A 289 1.89 -0.24 25.55
C ASP A 289 2.22 0.78 24.47
N LEU A 290 1.24 1.05 23.58
CA LEU A 290 1.41 1.95 22.45
C LEU A 290 1.74 3.40 22.85
N ASN A 291 1.21 3.90 23.96
CA ASN A 291 1.47 5.26 24.44
C ASN A 291 2.91 5.39 24.95
N LEU A 292 3.38 4.42 25.72
CA LEU A 292 4.76 4.39 26.20
C LEU A 292 5.73 4.16 25.03
N PHE A 293 5.36 3.36 24.06
CA PHE A 293 6.13 3.18 22.84
C PHE A 293 6.30 4.53 22.10
N GLN A 294 5.20 5.26 21.86
CA GLN A 294 5.26 6.58 21.22
C GLN A 294 6.20 7.52 21.98
N LYS A 295 6.07 7.58 23.30
CA LYS A 295 6.95 8.39 24.12
C LYS A 295 8.43 8.01 23.98
N ARG A 296 8.75 6.72 23.92
CA ARG A 296 10.15 6.24 23.70
C ARG A 296 10.66 6.65 22.33
N VAL A 297 9.82 6.63 21.30
CA VAL A 297 10.18 7.14 19.95
C VAL A 297 10.50 8.64 20.03
N GLU A 298 9.65 9.43 20.66
CA GLU A 298 9.88 10.88 20.83
C GLU A 298 11.17 11.19 21.60
N ASP A 299 11.40 10.50 22.72
CA ASP A 299 12.59 10.66 23.54
C ASP A 299 13.87 10.29 22.76
N TRP A 300 13.82 9.21 21.95
CA TRP A 300 14.91 8.80 21.06
C TRP A 300 15.16 9.84 19.97
N VAL A 301 14.13 10.39 19.33
CA VAL A 301 14.26 11.45 18.31
C VAL A 301 14.94 12.69 18.90
N ILE A 302 14.52 13.10 20.10
CA ILE A 302 15.15 14.24 20.80
C ILE A 302 16.61 13.94 21.11
N TRP A 303 16.91 12.74 21.61
CA TRP A 303 18.27 12.36 21.96
C TRP A 303 19.21 12.32 20.75
N GLU A 304 18.73 11.78 19.63
CA GLU A 304 19.53 11.54 18.43
C GLU A 304 19.70 12.81 17.57
N TYR A 305 18.64 13.62 17.42
CA TYR A 305 18.57 14.68 16.42
C TYR A 305 18.42 16.10 16.97
N ALA A 306 18.27 16.30 18.28
CA ALA A 306 18.14 17.65 18.85
C ALA A 306 19.49 18.30 19.29
N ARG A 307 20.61 17.72 18.87
CA ARG A 307 21.96 18.24 19.21
C ARG A 307 22.38 19.35 18.26
#